data_3bf0ed21e88ed2f8f864069c40f03638
#
_entry.id   3bf0ed21e88ed2f8f864069c40f03638
#
_cell.length_a   1.000
_cell.length_b   1.000
_cell.length_c   1.000
_cell.angle_alpha   90.00
_cell.angle_beta   90.00
_cell.angle_gamma   90.00
#
_symmetry.space_group_name_H-M   'P 1'
#
loop_
_entity.id
_entity.type
_entity.pdbx_description
1 polymer ?
#
loop_
_entity_poly.entity_id
_entity_poly.type
_entity_poly.pdbx_seq_one_letter_code
_entity_poly.pdbx_strand_id
1 'polypeptide(L)'
;GHGEQDIGQYDRHKYIFGACAGAAMYKREIFYELGGFDEDFFAYYEDVDMSFRMQIAGYKCYYNPKAVCYHKRGATTKTMTGFETMLCEKNLIAVRLKNYPFLTLLKCSPYFIIVRIKRYYNFLTKHSSSLFMSAVKGYFKGLLEIPKSLRKRKFIQKSRTVSSEYLENILK
;
A
#
# COMPACT_ATOMS: atom_id res chain seq x y z
N GLY A 1 -11.59 -3.19 9.16
CA GLY A 1 -11.89 -2.27 10.27
C GLY A 1 -11.78 -0.78 9.93
N HIS A 2 -11.36 -0.40 8.70
CA HIS A 2 -11.20 1.01 8.35
C HIS A 2 -12.56 1.74 8.34
N GLY A 3 -12.70 2.76 9.20
CA GLY A 3 -13.95 3.52 9.33
C GLY A 3 -15.00 2.88 10.24
N GLU A 4 -14.71 1.74 10.82
CA GLU A 4 -15.56 1.09 11.82
C GLU A 4 -15.24 1.62 13.22
N GLN A 5 -16.25 1.59 14.11
CA GLN A 5 -16.04 1.83 15.52
C GLN A 5 -15.34 0.62 16.14
N ASP A 6 -14.29 0.85 16.91
CA ASP A 6 -13.61 -0.20 17.65
C ASP A 6 -14.48 -0.62 18.88
N ILE A 7 -15.00 -1.84 18.81
CA ILE A 7 -15.77 -2.50 19.87
C ILE A 7 -15.13 -3.82 20.30
N GLY A 8 -13.83 -4.02 20.01
CA GLY A 8 -13.09 -5.24 20.29
C GLY A 8 -13.33 -6.37 19.27
N GLN A 9 -14.00 -6.09 18.13
CA GLN A 9 -14.34 -7.10 17.12
C GLN A 9 -13.11 -7.77 16.49
N TYR A 10 -11.93 -7.13 16.56
CA TYR A 10 -10.66 -7.63 16.01
C TYR A 10 -9.68 -8.13 17.09
N ASP A 11 -10.01 -8.07 18.37
CA ASP A 11 -9.09 -8.40 19.48
C ASP A 11 -8.59 -9.85 19.48
N ARG A 12 -9.32 -10.75 18.81
CA ARG A 12 -8.94 -12.16 18.67
C ARG A 12 -7.98 -12.42 17.51
N HIS A 13 -7.80 -11.46 16.61
CA HIS A 13 -6.91 -11.60 15.49
C HIS A 13 -5.45 -11.53 15.97
N LYS A 14 -4.68 -12.53 15.59
CA LYS A 14 -3.28 -12.68 16.01
C LYS A 14 -2.31 -12.18 14.96
N TYR A 15 -2.62 -12.46 13.70
CA TYR A 15 -1.81 -12.08 12.56
C TYR A 15 -2.65 -11.28 11.57
N ILE A 16 -2.03 -10.24 11.02
CA ILE A 16 -2.61 -9.34 10.03
C ILE A 16 -1.68 -9.24 8.83
N PHE A 17 -2.18 -8.70 7.73
CA PHE A 17 -1.38 -8.46 6.53
C PHE A 17 -0.17 -7.57 6.81
N GLY A 18 -0.37 -6.45 7.49
CA GLY A 18 0.67 -5.49 7.80
C GLY A 18 0.17 -4.39 8.71
N ALA A 19 1.08 -3.61 9.26
CA ALA A 19 0.80 -2.52 10.15
C ALA A 19 0.94 -1.17 9.45
N CYS A 20 0.10 -0.20 9.83
CA CYS A 20 0.31 1.20 9.46
C CYS A 20 1.56 1.73 10.16
N ALA A 21 2.48 2.36 9.42
CA ALA A 21 3.74 2.87 9.96
C ALA A 21 3.57 3.91 11.09
N GLY A 22 2.40 4.55 11.19
CA GLY A 22 2.06 5.44 12.30
C GLY A 22 1.93 4.75 13.65
N ALA A 23 1.80 3.40 13.69
CA ALA A 23 1.68 2.61 14.92
C ALA A 23 2.27 1.20 14.72
N ALA A 24 3.50 1.10 14.24
CA ALA A 24 4.17 -0.15 13.95
C ALA A 24 5.54 -0.25 14.62
N MET A 25 5.91 -1.46 15.01
CA MET A 25 7.27 -1.82 15.40
C MET A 25 7.80 -2.87 14.43
N TYR A 26 9.02 -2.66 13.96
CA TYR A 26 9.70 -3.58 13.05
C TYR A 26 10.89 -4.22 13.74
N LYS A 27 11.07 -5.52 13.57
CA LYS A 27 12.32 -6.17 13.98
C LYS A 27 13.45 -5.60 13.12
N ARG A 28 14.44 -4.98 13.75
CA ARG A 28 15.50 -4.21 13.09
C ARG A 28 16.19 -4.99 11.98
N GLU A 29 16.58 -6.23 12.27
CA GLU A 29 17.30 -7.09 11.33
C GLU A 29 16.49 -7.34 10.06
N ILE A 30 15.20 -7.68 10.22
CA ILE A 30 14.27 -7.92 9.09
C ILE A 30 14.03 -6.63 8.29
N PHE A 31 13.87 -5.50 8.99
CA PHE A 31 13.66 -4.22 8.34
C PHE A 31 14.83 -3.85 7.42
N TYR A 32 16.07 -4.04 7.88
CA TYR A 32 17.26 -3.75 7.07
C TYR A 32 17.53 -4.83 6.02
N GLU A 33 17.28 -6.10 6.29
CA GLU A 33 17.37 -7.19 5.32
C GLU A 33 16.48 -6.93 4.09
N LEU A 34 15.27 -6.41 4.32
CA LEU A 34 14.34 -6.05 3.27
C LEU A 34 14.60 -4.67 2.65
N GLY A 35 15.62 -3.94 3.08
CA GLY A 35 16.03 -2.65 2.52
C GLY A 35 15.25 -1.44 3.05
N GLY A 36 14.60 -1.55 4.22
CA GLY A 36 13.88 -0.43 4.84
C GLY A 36 12.66 0.04 4.03
N PHE A 37 12.18 1.22 4.35
CA PHE A 37 11.16 1.88 3.52
C PHE A 37 11.77 2.30 2.17
N ASP A 38 11.00 2.09 1.11
CA ASP A 38 11.41 2.51 -0.22
C ASP A 38 11.21 4.02 -0.40
N GLU A 39 12.31 4.77 -0.46
CA GLU A 39 12.33 6.24 -0.55
C GLU A 39 11.59 6.79 -1.77
N ASP A 40 11.38 5.99 -2.83
CA ASP A 40 10.63 6.41 -4.02
C ASP A 40 9.17 6.73 -3.71
N PHE A 41 8.63 6.20 -2.61
CA PHE A 41 7.28 6.53 -2.17
C PHE A 41 7.18 7.95 -1.63
N PHE A 42 8.22 8.47 -0.98
CA PHE A 42 8.23 9.71 -0.22
C PHE A 42 7.28 9.65 0.98
N ALA A 43 5.99 9.46 0.75
CA ALA A 43 4.94 9.24 1.74
C ALA A 43 3.77 8.50 1.11
N TYR A 44 2.96 7.82 1.94
CA TYR A 44 1.81 6.99 1.58
C TYR A 44 2.17 5.71 0.80
N TYR A 45 1.69 4.59 1.28
CA TYR A 45 1.94 3.23 0.75
C TYR A 45 3.36 2.68 0.97
N GLU A 46 4.29 3.42 1.60
CA GLU A 46 5.60 2.89 1.98
C GLU A 46 5.48 1.73 2.99
N ASP A 47 4.51 1.83 3.90
CA ASP A 47 4.17 0.80 4.88
C ASP A 47 3.45 -0.40 4.24
N VAL A 48 2.58 -0.15 3.29
CA VAL A 48 1.94 -1.21 2.50
C VAL A 48 2.98 -1.97 1.67
N ASP A 49 3.91 -1.27 1.04
CA ASP A 49 5.01 -1.88 0.30
C ASP A 49 5.91 -2.73 1.21
N MET A 50 6.27 -2.21 2.38
CA MET A 50 7.05 -2.95 3.37
C MET A 50 6.29 -4.20 3.85
N SER A 51 5.00 -4.07 4.12
CA SER A 51 4.14 -5.19 4.51
C SER A 51 4.12 -6.28 3.44
N PHE A 52 3.99 -5.92 2.18
CA PHE A 52 4.10 -6.88 1.06
C PHE A 52 5.46 -7.57 1.03
N ARG A 53 6.56 -6.83 1.15
CA ARG A 53 7.91 -7.42 1.13
C ARG A 53 8.12 -8.38 2.30
N MET A 54 7.61 -8.05 3.48
CA MET A 54 7.62 -8.96 4.64
C MET A 54 6.82 -10.23 4.35
N GLN A 55 5.59 -10.12 3.86
CA GLN A 55 4.76 -11.29 3.52
C GLN A 55 5.40 -12.14 2.42
N ILE A 56 5.98 -11.53 1.40
CA ILE A 56 6.68 -12.21 0.30
C ILE A 56 7.89 -13.00 0.83
N ALA A 57 8.63 -12.45 1.78
CA ALA A 57 9.75 -13.11 2.43
C ALA A 57 9.34 -14.10 3.54
N GLY A 58 8.03 -14.31 3.78
CA GLY A 58 7.52 -15.29 4.75
C GLY A 58 7.43 -14.77 6.19
N TYR A 59 7.72 -13.48 6.41
CA TYR A 59 7.54 -12.87 7.72
C TYR A 59 6.09 -12.54 8.01
N LYS A 60 5.71 -12.53 9.30
CA LYS A 60 4.35 -12.29 9.75
C LYS A 60 4.26 -11.00 10.55
N CYS A 61 3.14 -10.30 10.40
CA CYS A 61 2.80 -9.16 11.24
C CYS A 61 1.89 -9.60 12.38
N TYR A 62 2.32 -9.34 13.62
CA TYR A 62 1.55 -9.65 14.82
C TYR A 62 0.72 -8.43 15.22
N TYR A 63 -0.57 -8.61 15.46
CA TYR A 63 -1.46 -7.60 15.98
C TYR A 63 -1.56 -7.71 17.51
N ASN A 64 -1.31 -6.59 18.19
CA ASN A 64 -1.50 -6.51 19.63
C ASN A 64 -2.62 -5.50 19.96
N PRO A 65 -3.83 -5.97 20.31
CA PRO A 65 -4.96 -5.09 20.61
C PRO A 65 -4.75 -4.19 21.84
N LYS A 66 -3.81 -4.55 22.73
CA LYS A 66 -3.47 -3.72 23.90
C LYS A 66 -2.56 -2.53 23.56
N ALA A 67 -1.94 -2.53 22.36
CA ALA A 67 -1.10 -1.43 21.90
C ALA A 67 -1.97 -0.38 21.19
N VAL A 68 -2.54 0.53 21.94
CA VAL A 68 -3.43 1.59 21.43
C VAL A 68 -2.62 2.83 21.07
N CYS A 69 -2.86 3.37 19.88
CA CYS A 69 -2.25 4.61 19.39
C CYS A 69 -3.30 5.56 18.85
N TYR A 70 -3.26 6.81 19.28
CA TYR A 70 -4.13 7.88 18.79
C TYR A 70 -3.43 8.65 17.66
N HIS A 71 -3.86 8.40 16.43
CA HIS A 71 -3.25 9.00 15.24
C HIS A 71 -4.06 10.18 14.70
N LYS A 72 -3.48 11.38 14.75
CA LYS A 72 -4.07 12.59 14.14
C LYS A 72 -3.80 12.59 12.63
N ARG A 73 -4.69 11.95 11.88
CA ARG A 73 -4.57 11.83 10.42
C ARG A 73 -4.46 13.21 9.73
N GLY A 74 -3.54 13.30 8.78
CA GLY A 74 -3.39 14.48 7.91
C GLY A 74 -2.83 15.72 8.61
N ALA A 75 -2.22 15.62 9.78
CA ALA A 75 -1.69 16.77 10.50
C ALA A 75 -0.71 17.62 9.67
N THR A 76 0.10 17.00 8.85
CA THR A 76 1.11 17.64 7.99
C THR A 76 0.59 17.99 6.59
N THR A 77 -0.37 17.21 6.06
CA THR A 77 -0.75 17.28 4.63
C THR A 77 -2.07 17.97 4.37
N LYS A 78 -2.83 18.35 5.43
CA LYS A 78 -4.14 19.02 5.28
C LYS A 78 -4.11 20.31 4.45
N THR A 79 -3.00 21.03 4.48
CA THR A 79 -2.80 22.27 3.73
C THR A 79 -2.38 22.06 2.28
N MET A 80 -2.02 20.83 1.91
CA MET A 80 -1.52 20.48 0.58
C MET A 80 -2.62 19.83 -0.27
N THR A 81 -3.57 20.63 -0.74
CA THR A 81 -4.71 20.13 -1.53
C THR A 81 -4.24 19.28 -2.73
N GLY A 82 -4.69 18.04 -2.78
CA GLY A 82 -4.40 17.09 -3.87
C GLY A 82 -3.02 16.43 -3.82
N PHE A 83 -2.11 16.84 -2.92
CA PHE A 83 -0.77 16.24 -2.80
C PHE A 83 -0.86 14.76 -2.35
N GLU A 84 -1.66 14.48 -1.33
CA GLU A 84 -1.94 13.09 -0.90
C GLU A 84 -2.51 12.27 -2.04
N THR A 85 -3.52 12.79 -2.75
CA THR A 85 -4.15 12.11 -3.89
C THR A 85 -3.14 11.78 -4.99
N MET A 86 -2.27 12.74 -5.33
CA MET A 86 -1.21 12.56 -6.34
C MET A 86 -0.23 11.46 -5.92
N LEU A 87 0.25 11.46 -4.69
CA LEU A 87 1.17 10.45 -4.19
C LEU A 87 0.50 9.07 -4.13
N CYS A 88 -0.74 8.98 -3.64
CA CYS A 88 -1.47 7.72 -3.58
C CYS A 88 -1.65 7.10 -4.97
N GLU A 89 -2.02 7.88 -5.99
CA GLU A 89 -2.18 7.36 -7.35
C GLU A 89 -0.84 6.88 -7.96
N LYS A 90 0.23 7.64 -7.75
CA LYS A 90 1.59 7.26 -8.15
C LYS A 90 2.02 5.96 -7.47
N ASN A 91 1.97 5.95 -6.15
CA ASN A 91 2.54 4.89 -5.32
C ASN A 91 1.78 3.56 -5.46
N LEU A 92 0.46 3.62 -5.67
CA LEU A 92 -0.36 2.43 -5.88
C LEU A 92 0.06 1.61 -7.11
N ILE A 93 0.54 2.28 -8.17
CA ILE A 93 1.11 1.61 -9.35
C ILE A 93 2.39 0.87 -8.95
N ALA A 94 3.29 1.54 -8.22
CA ALA A 94 4.55 0.96 -7.77
C ALA A 94 4.33 -0.26 -6.84
N VAL A 95 3.43 -0.15 -5.84
CA VAL A 95 3.09 -1.27 -4.94
C VAL A 95 2.65 -2.49 -5.73
N ARG A 96 1.72 -2.32 -6.67
CA ARG A 96 1.19 -3.44 -7.46
C ARG A 96 2.26 -4.08 -8.34
N LEU A 97 3.01 -3.26 -9.08
CA LEU A 97 4.05 -3.75 -9.97
C LEU A 97 5.18 -4.47 -9.24
N LYS A 98 5.61 -3.95 -8.10
CA LYS A 98 6.71 -4.52 -7.33
C LYS A 98 6.33 -5.83 -6.65
N ASN A 99 5.15 -5.89 -6.05
CA ASN A 99 4.83 -6.88 -5.02
C ASN A 99 3.89 -8.00 -5.48
N TYR A 100 2.94 -7.73 -6.39
CA TYR A 100 2.00 -8.78 -6.82
C TYR A 100 2.70 -9.85 -7.66
N PRO A 101 2.43 -11.16 -7.45
CA PRO A 101 2.79 -12.18 -8.42
C PRO A 101 2.26 -11.84 -9.81
N PHE A 102 3.00 -12.19 -10.87
CA PHE A 102 2.65 -11.74 -12.22
C PHE A 102 1.24 -12.17 -12.65
N LEU A 103 0.89 -13.43 -12.43
CA LEU A 103 -0.44 -13.94 -12.77
C LEU A 103 -1.54 -13.28 -11.93
N THR A 104 -1.29 -13.04 -10.65
CA THR A 104 -2.22 -12.33 -9.77
C THR A 104 -2.42 -10.88 -10.24
N LEU A 105 -1.33 -10.21 -10.67
CA LEU A 105 -1.41 -8.86 -11.23
C LEU A 105 -2.30 -8.83 -12.49
N LEU A 106 -2.15 -9.81 -13.39
CA LEU A 106 -2.99 -9.93 -14.59
C LEU A 106 -4.45 -10.20 -14.24
N LYS A 107 -4.71 -11.16 -13.36
CA LYS A 107 -6.08 -11.50 -12.90
C LYS A 107 -6.79 -10.30 -12.26
N CYS A 108 -6.08 -9.49 -11.46
CA CYS A 108 -6.66 -8.36 -10.76
C CYS A 108 -6.70 -7.08 -11.61
N SER A 109 -6.04 -7.02 -12.77
CA SER A 109 -5.94 -5.81 -13.58
C SER A 109 -7.30 -5.24 -14.03
N PRO A 110 -8.31 -6.04 -14.47
CA PRO A 110 -9.63 -5.50 -14.80
C PRO A 110 -10.30 -4.83 -13.60
N TYR A 111 -10.21 -5.44 -12.42
CA TYR A 111 -10.74 -4.86 -11.19
C TYR A 111 -10.04 -3.54 -10.85
N PHE A 112 -8.72 -3.48 -10.98
CA PHE A 112 -7.97 -2.23 -10.71
C PHE A 112 -8.37 -1.10 -11.67
N ILE A 113 -8.65 -1.42 -12.92
CA ILE A 113 -9.13 -0.44 -13.92
C ILE A 113 -10.52 0.07 -13.52
N ILE A 114 -11.45 -0.83 -13.22
CA ILE A 114 -12.82 -0.48 -12.82
C ILE A 114 -12.82 0.42 -11.58
N VAL A 115 -12.06 0.02 -10.54
CA VAL A 115 -11.96 0.81 -9.29
C VAL A 115 -11.36 2.20 -9.56
N ARG A 116 -10.39 2.31 -10.46
CA ARG A 116 -9.79 3.60 -10.85
C ARG A 116 -10.79 4.48 -11.60
N ILE A 117 -11.51 3.93 -12.56
CA ILE A 117 -12.55 4.67 -13.30
C ILE A 117 -13.60 5.20 -12.32
N LYS A 118 -14.10 4.34 -11.41
CA LYS A 118 -15.08 4.72 -10.39
C LYS A 118 -14.54 5.83 -9.46
N ARG A 119 -13.27 5.74 -9.06
CA ARG A 119 -12.61 6.76 -8.23
C ARG A 119 -12.51 8.09 -8.95
N TYR A 120 -12.11 8.10 -10.23
CA TYR A 120 -11.99 9.30 -11.03
C TYR A 120 -13.34 9.94 -11.30
N TYR A 121 -14.37 9.14 -11.58
CA TYR A 121 -15.75 9.60 -11.65
C TYR A 121 -16.20 10.29 -10.35
N ASN A 122 -15.88 9.69 -9.19
CA ASN A 122 -16.19 10.31 -7.89
C ASN A 122 -15.45 11.64 -7.67
N PHE A 123 -14.19 11.75 -8.09
CA PHE A 123 -13.47 13.02 -8.02
C PHE A 123 -14.13 14.12 -8.85
N LEU A 124 -14.61 13.80 -10.04
CA LEU A 124 -15.30 14.75 -10.91
C LEU A 124 -16.67 15.17 -10.36
N THR A 125 -17.45 14.21 -9.82
CA THR A 125 -18.86 14.43 -9.49
C THR A 125 -19.11 14.83 -8.03
N LYS A 126 -18.25 14.36 -7.10
CA LYS A 126 -18.49 14.49 -5.64
C LYS A 126 -17.46 15.34 -4.91
N HIS A 127 -16.33 15.66 -5.53
CA HIS A 127 -15.24 16.37 -4.87
C HIS A 127 -14.90 17.67 -5.62
N SER A 128 -13.74 17.70 -6.28
CA SER A 128 -13.30 18.87 -7.03
C SER A 128 -12.46 18.49 -8.25
N SER A 129 -12.52 19.34 -9.28
CA SER A 129 -11.67 19.22 -10.46
C SER A 129 -10.17 19.25 -10.11
N SER A 130 -9.79 19.96 -9.05
CA SER A 130 -8.41 20.00 -8.56
C SER A 130 -7.93 18.62 -8.08
N LEU A 131 -8.77 17.87 -7.35
CA LEU A 131 -8.43 16.50 -6.91
C LEU A 131 -8.36 15.54 -8.10
N PHE A 132 -9.26 15.69 -9.08
CA PHE A 132 -9.18 14.92 -10.31
C PHE A 132 -7.86 15.17 -11.05
N MET A 133 -7.47 16.43 -11.26
CA MET A 133 -6.20 16.77 -11.91
C MET A 133 -4.99 16.24 -11.13
N SER A 134 -5.04 16.28 -9.80
CA SER A 134 -4.00 15.72 -8.94
C SER A 134 -3.89 14.19 -9.09
N ALA A 135 -5.02 13.50 -9.19
CA ALA A 135 -5.06 12.06 -9.45
C ALA A 135 -4.48 11.70 -10.82
N VAL A 136 -4.86 12.43 -11.86
CA VAL A 136 -4.32 12.27 -13.22
C VAL A 136 -2.80 12.50 -13.22
N LYS A 137 -2.33 13.58 -12.61
CA LYS A 137 -0.90 13.87 -12.47
C LYS A 137 -0.15 12.75 -11.75
N GLY A 138 -0.72 12.23 -10.66
CA GLY A 138 -0.15 11.11 -9.92
C GLY A 138 -0.07 9.84 -10.77
N TYR A 139 -1.11 9.55 -11.53
CA TYR A 139 -1.13 8.41 -12.44
C TYR A 139 -0.01 8.46 -13.47
N PHE A 140 0.14 9.60 -14.18
CA PHE A 140 1.21 9.76 -15.17
C PHE A 140 2.61 9.68 -14.54
N LYS A 141 2.80 10.28 -13.35
CA LYS A 141 4.06 10.10 -12.61
C LYS A 141 4.34 8.63 -12.30
N GLY A 142 3.33 7.87 -11.88
CA GLY A 142 3.46 6.45 -11.63
C GLY A 142 3.81 5.65 -12.89
N LEU A 143 3.26 6.00 -14.05
CA LEU A 143 3.63 5.38 -15.34
C LEU A 143 5.11 5.64 -15.68
N LEU A 144 5.61 6.84 -15.46
CA LEU A 144 7.01 7.18 -15.70
C LEU A 144 7.97 6.40 -14.79
N GLU A 145 7.51 5.98 -13.61
CA GLU A 145 8.30 5.19 -12.66
C GLU A 145 8.21 3.66 -12.89
N ILE A 146 7.45 3.19 -13.88
CA ILE A 146 7.34 1.76 -14.20
C ILE A 146 8.71 1.07 -14.38
N PRO A 147 9.67 1.61 -15.17
CA PRO A 147 10.96 0.93 -15.35
C PRO A 147 11.72 0.74 -14.03
N LYS A 148 11.62 1.72 -13.12
CA LYS A 148 12.24 1.66 -11.80
C LYS A 148 11.56 0.61 -10.92
N SER A 149 10.24 0.58 -10.92
CA SER A 149 9.43 -0.41 -10.20
C SER A 149 9.72 -1.83 -10.68
N LEU A 150 9.85 -2.06 -11.99
CA LEU A 150 10.18 -3.36 -12.56
C LEU A 150 11.60 -3.82 -12.22
N ARG A 151 12.57 -2.91 -12.11
CA ARG A 151 13.91 -3.26 -11.62
C ARG A 151 13.85 -3.74 -10.16
N LYS A 152 13.16 -3.00 -9.28
CA LYS A 152 12.98 -3.40 -7.86
C LYS A 152 12.20 -4.71 -7.74
N ARG A 153 11.19 -4.93 -8.58
CA ARG A 153 10.44 -6.18 -8.65
C ARG A 153 11.34 -7.41 -8.77
N LYS A 154 12.37 -7.36 -9.61
CA LYS A 154 13.28 -8.50 -9.81
C LYS A 154 13.88 -8.98 -8.49
N PHE A 155 14.32 -8.05 -7.64
CA PHE A 155 14.90 -8.38 -6.32
C PHE A 155 13.82 -8.90 -5.37
N ILE A 156 12.69 -8.22 -5.27
CA ILE A 156 11.59 -8.58 -4.37
C ILE A 156 11.02 -9.97 -4.72
N GLN A 157 10.78 -10.25 -5.99
CA GLN A 157 10.25 -11.55 -6.40
C GLN A 157 11.29 -12.68 -6.33
N LYS A 158 12.58 -12.37 -6.41
CA LYS A 158 13.67 -13.34 -6.20
C LYS A 158 13.76 -13.79 -4.73
N SER A 159 13.50 -12.90 -3.78
CA SER A 159 13.50 -13.20 -2.33
C SER A 159 12.21 -13.88 -1.85
N ARG A 160 11.29 -14.21 -2.75
CA ARG A 160 10.01 -14.80 -2.39
C ARG A 160 10.18 -16.24 -1.87
N THR A 161 9.71 -16.46 -0.65
CA THR A 161 9.68 -17.77 0.01
C THR A 161 8.28 -18.38 0.08
N VAL A 162 7.23 -17.58 -0.16
CA VAL A 162 5.83 -18.00 -0.09
C VAL A 162 5.22 -18.27 -1.46
N SER A 163 4.16 -19.07 -1.50
CA SER A 163 3.44 -19.35 -2.75
C SER A 163 2.61 -18.14 -3.24
N SER A 164 2.28 -18.12 -4.54
CA SER A 164 1.36 -17.10 -5.07
C SER A 164 -0.04 -17.25 -4.48
N GLU A 165 -0.48 -18.48 -4.21
CA GLU A 165 -1.75 -18.78 -3.58
C GLU A 165 -1.85 -18.19 -2.15
N TYR A 166 -0.78 -18.32 -1.36
CA TYR A 166 -0.71 -17.68 -0.05
C TYR A 166 -0.96 -16.17 -0.17
N LEU A 167 -0.25 -15.50 -1.11
CA LEU A 167 -0.43 -14.06 -1.31
C LEU A 167 -1.83 -13.70 -1.80
N GLU A 168 -2.43 -14.51 -2.69
CA GLU A 168 -3.81 -14.31 -3.14
C GLU A 168 -4.82 -14.44 -1.98
N ASN A 169 -4.59 -15.37 -1.06
CA ASN A 169 -5.48 -15.60 0.07
C ASN A 169 -5.43 -14.50 1.13
N ILE A 170 -4.27 -13.91 1.38
CA ILE A 170 -4.14 -12.80 2.33
C ILE A 170 -4.61 -11.45 1.76
N LEU A 171 -4.87 -11.36 0.45
CA LEU A 171 -5.38 -10.16 -0.22
C LEU A 171 -6.92 -10.16 -0.37
N LYS A 172 -7.59 -11.24 0.00
CA LYS A 172 -9.06 -11.38 0.02
C LYS A 172 -9.62 -10.82 1.32
#